data_a9f053002afebefd4533193e3efa8ed3
#
_entry.id   a9f053002afebefd4533193e3efa8ed3
#
_cell.length_a   1.000
_cell.length_b   1.000
_cell.length_c   1.000
_cell.angle_alpha   90.00
_cell.angle_beta   90.00
_cell.angle_gamma   90.00
#
_symmetry.space_group_name_H-M   'P 1'
#
loop_
_entity.id
_entity.type
_entity.pdbx_description
1 polymer ?
#
loop_
_entity_poly.entity_id
_entity_poly.type
_entity_poly.pdbx_seq_one_letter_code
_entity_poly.pdbx_strand_id
1 'polypeptide(L)'
;MKVVLEKKAVKYLERINEPVKTKIKNALGGLTFEPVQGDIKKLQGRNDYRLRAGKYRVLYRIENDTIIVTNIAPRGQAYKEI
;
A
#
# COMPACT_ATOMS: atom_id res chain seq x y z
N MET A 1 -9.38 -1.29 10.51
CA MET A 1 -8.37 -2.38 10.55
C MET A 1 -7.00 -1.83 10.90
N LYS A 2 -6.17 -2.67 11.48
CA LYS A 2 -4.78 -2.34 11.76
C LYS A 2 -3.95 -2.42 10.48
N VAL A 3 -2.98 -1.53 10.32
CA VAL A 3 -2.08 -1.54 9.17
C VAL A 3 -0.66 -1.83 9.64
N VAL A 4 -0.04 -2.83 9.04
CA VAL A 4 1.34 -3.23 9.32
C VAL A 4 2.11 -3.25 8.01
N LEU A 5 3.34 -2.75 8.01
CA LEU A 5 4.20 -2.75 6.83
C LEU A 5 5.27 -3.82 6.96
N GLU A 6 5.45 -4.62 5.93
CA GLU A 6 6.58 -5.55 5.88
C GLU A 6 7.87 -4.76 5.73
N LYS A 7 8.98 -5.39 6.10
CA LYS A 7 10.29 -4.74 6.13
C LYS A 7 10.62 -4.05 4.81
N LYS A 8 10.32 -4.69 3.70
CA LYS A 8 10.58 -4.13 2.37
C LYS A 8 9.82 -2.82 2.15
N ALA A 9 8.56 -2.77 2.57
CA ALA A 9 7.75 -1.57 2.43
C ALA A 9 8.26 -0.46 3.33
N VAL A 10 8.65 -0.79 4.56
CA VAL A 10 9.22 0.19 5.49
C VAL A 10 10.48 0.81 4.90
N LYS A 11 11.38 -0.02 4.38
CA LYS A 11 12.63 0.47 3.80
C LYS A 11 12.38 1.37 2.61
N TYR A 12 11.42 1.01 1.76
CA TYR A 12 11.10 1.84 0.61
C TYR A 12 10.58 3.21 1.05
N LEU A 13 9.67 3.21 2.04
CA LEU A 13 9.07 4.44 2.53
C LEU A 13 10.12 5.36 3.17
N GLU A 14 11.13 4.79 3.81
CA GLU A 14 12.21 5.57 4.41
C GLU A 14 13.10 6.24 3.37
N ARG A 15 13.19 5.68 2.17
CA ARG A 15 14.07 6.19 1.11
C ARG A 15 13.46 7.27 0.26
N ILE A 16 12.14 7.33 0.17
CA ILE A 16 11.50 8.32 -0.69
C ILE A 16 11.44 9.67 0.02
N ASN A 17 11.42 10.73 -0.80
CA ASN A 17 11.45 12.10 -0.30
C ASN A 17 10.04 12.70 -0.24
N GLU A 18 9.93 13.79 0.53
CA GLU A 18 8.71 14.57 0.53
C GLU A 18 8.56 15.29 -0.82
N PRO A 19 7.34 15.60 -1.29
CA PRO A 19 6.07 15.38 -0.58
C PRO A 19 5.49 13.98 -0.77
N VAL A 20 6.15 13.10 -1.51
CA VAL A 20 5.62 11.78 -1.85
C VAL A 20 5.45 10.93 -0.60
N LYS A 21 6.42 10.99 0.30
CA LYS A 21 6.36 10.22 1.55
C LYS A 21 5.07 10.52 2.32
N THR A 22 4.74 11.80 2.48
CA THR A 22 3.54 12.20 3.19
C THR A 22 2.28 11.75 2.47
N LYS A 23 2.27 11.83 1.14
CA LYS A 23 1.12 11.36 0.36
C LYS A 23 0.86 9.88 0.55
N ILE A 24 1.92 9.08 0.56
CA ILE A 24 1.78 7.64 0.77
C ILE A 24 1.31 7.34 2.20
N LYS A 25 1.88 8.03 3.20
CA LYS A 25 1.46 7.86 4.58
C LYS A 25 -0.01 8.19 4.77
N ASN A 26 -0.48 9.27 4.15
CA ASN A 26 -1.89 9.66 4.23
C ASN A 26 -2.78 8.61 3.57
N ALA A 27 -2.35 8.06 2.44
CA ALA A 27 -3.10 7.01 1.76
C ALA A 27 -3.18 5.75 2.62
N LEU A 28 -2.09 5.38 3.29
CA LEU A 28 -2.08 4.25 4.20
C LEU A 28 -3.02 4.49 5.38
N GLY A 29 -3.09 5.73 5.86
CA GLY A 29 -4.01 6.10 6.93
C GLY A 29 -5.47 5.85 6.56
N GLY A 30 -5.82 6.05 5.27
CA GLY A 30 -7.17 5.78 4.79
C GLY A 30 -7.58 4.33 4.92
N LEU A 31 -6.60 3.41 4.95
CA LEU A 31 -6.88 1.98 5.09
C LEU A 31 -7.34 1.62 6.51
N THR A 32 -7.11 2.49 7.49
CA THR A 32 -7.54 2.24 8.86
C THR A 32 -9.00 2.60 9.11
N PHE A 33 -9.64 3.30 8.17
CA PHE A 33 -11.02 3.74 8.32
C PHE A 33 -12.02 2.60 8.04
N GLU A 34 -13.19 2.73 8.60
CA GLU A 34 -14.31 1.82 8.35
C GLU A 34 -15.48 2.63 7.75
N PRO A 35 -15.79 2.47 6.45
CA PRO A 35 -15.10 1.59 5.49
C PRO A 35 -13.73 2.12 5.08
N VAL A 36 -12.89 1.23 4.56
CA VAL A 36 -11.57 1.57 4.05
C VAL A 36 -11.70 2.60 2.94
N GLN A 37 -10.85 3.64 3.00
CA GLN A 37 -10.87 4.74 2.04
C GLN A 37 -9.64 4.75 1.15
N GLY A 38 -9.83 5.12 -0.10
CA GLY A 38 -8.75 5.24 -1.07
C GLY A 38 -9.12 4.67 -2.42
N ASP A 39 -8.21 4.80 -3.39
CA ASP A 39 -8.37 4.22 -4.72
C ASP A 39 -7.86 2.78 -4.68
N ILE A 40 -8.77 1.87 -4.35
CA ILE A 40 -8.43 0.48 -4.03
C ILE A 40 -9.05 -0.46 -5.06
N LYS A 41 -8.26 -1.45 -5.47
CA LYS A 41 -8.74 -2.48 -6.39
C LYS A 41 -8.15 -3.82 -5.98
N LYS A 42 -8.97 -4.87 -5.98
CA LYS A 42 -8.49 -6.23 -5.75
C LYS A 42 -7.80 -6.72 -7.02
N LEU A 43 -6.63 -7.33 -6.85
CA LEU A 43 -5.90 -7.88 -7.98
C LEU A 43 -6.51 -9.20 -8.42
N GLN A 44 -6.74 -9.34 -9.72
CA GLN A 44 -7.39 -10.50 -10.28
C GLN A 44 -6.55 -11.76 -10.07
N GLY A 45 -7.20 -12.83 -9.60
CA GLY A 45 -6.53 -14.10 -9.39
C GLY A 45 -5.63 -14.14 -8.16
N ARG A 46 -5.69 -13.12 -7.31
CA ARG A 46 -4.84 -13.01 -6.13
C ARG A 46 -5.65 -12.52 -4.94
N ASN A 47 -5.12 -12.74 -3.73
CA ASN A 47 -5.71 -12.19 -2.51
C ASN A 47 -5.09 -10.86 -2.13
N ASP A 48 -4.39 -10.25 -3.07
CA ASP A 48 -3.75 -8.96 -2.87
C ASP A 48 -4.63 -7.83 -3.38
N TYR A 49 -4.42 -6.65 -2.81
CA TYR A 49 -5.11 -5.43 -3.20
C TYR A 49 -4.09 -4.39 -3.60
N ARG A 50 -4.54 -3.46 -4.45
CA ARG A 50 -3.74 -2.32 -4.87
C ARG A 50 -4.38 -1.05 -4.33
N LEU A 51 -3.58 -0.22 -3.68
CA LEU A 51 -3.96 1.15 -3.30
C LEU A 51 -3.13 2.10 -4.16
N ARG A 52 -3.79 2.99 -4.88
CA ARG A 52 -3.09 3.99 -5.69
C ARG A 52 -2.91 5.27 -4.88
N ALA A 53 -1.66 5.76 -4.82
CA ALA A 53 -1.32 6.99 -4.13
C ALA A 53 -0.49 7.85 -5.08
N GLY A 54 -1.17 8.73 -5.85
CA GLY A 54 -0.50 9.52 -6.88
C GLY A 54 0.11 8.63 -7.94
N LYS A 55 1.41 8.78 -8.15
CA LYS A 55 2.15 7.97 -9.14
C LYS A 55 2.67 6.66 -8.55
N TYR A 56 2.33 6.37 -7.31
CA TYR A 56 2.82 5.20 -6.61
C TYR A 56 1.70 4.20 -6.36
N ARG A 57 2.08 2.95 -6.18
CA ARG A 57 1.14 1.88 -5.85
C ARG A 57 1.59 1.17 -4.60
N VAL A 58 0.61 0.86 -3.76
CA VAL A 58 0.82 0.12 -2.52
C VAL A 58 0.10 -1.21 -2.68
N LEU A 59 0.82 -2.30 -2.51
CA LEU A 59 0.23 -3.64 -2.53
C LEU A 59 0.07 -4.13 -1.10
N TYR A 60 -1.07 -4.70 -0.79
CA TYR A 60 -1.33 -5.22 0.54
C TYR A 60 -2.23 -6.44 0.47
N ARG A 61 -2.21 -7.22 1.54
CA ARG A 61 -3.14 -8.32 1.75
C ARG A 61 -3.81 -8.14 3.10
N ILE A 62 -4.90 -8.86 3.32
CA ILE A 62 -5.66 -8.78 4.57
C ILE A 62 -5.60 -10.14 5.25
N GLU A 63 -5.16 -10.16 6.51
CA GLU A 63 -5.12 -11.34 7.35
C GLU A 63 -5.56 -10.98 8.76
N ASN A 64 -6.57 -11.69 9.29
CA ASN A 64 -7.01 -11.51 10.68
C ASN A 64 -7.28 -10.04 11.03
N ASP A 65 -8.09 -9.37 10.20
CA ASP A 65 -8.42 -7.95 10.37
C ASP A 65 -7.20 -7.04 10.35
N THR A 66 -6.09 -7.51 9.79
CA THR A 66 -4.87 -6.74 9.65
C THR A 66 -4.56 -6.56 8.19
N ILE A 67 -4.25 -5.31 7.80
CA ILE A 67 -3.78 -5.00 6.46
C ILE A 67 -2.27 -5.06 6.51
N ILE A 68 -1.69 -5.94 5.67
CA ILE A 68 -0.24 -6.14 5.62
C ILE A 68 0.26 -5.58 4.30
N VAL A 69 0.97 -4.46 4.38
CA VAL A 69 1.53 -3.82 3.19
C VAL A 69 2.79 -4.57 2.79
N THR A 70 2.77 -5.16 1.60
CA THR A 70 3.85 -6.02 1.13
C THR A 70 4.81 -5.31 0.18
N ASN A 71 4.34 -4.28 -0.53
CA ASN A 71 5.20 -3.59 -1.50
C ASN A 71 4.71 -2.18 -1.74
N ILE A 72 5.65 -1.26 -1.94
CA ILE A 72 5.39 0.11 -2.36
C ILE A 72 6.35 0.39 -3.50
N ALA A 73 5.84 0.88 -4.63
CA ALA A 73 6.68 1.13 -5.78
C ALA A 73 6.02 2.14 -6.72
N PRO A 74 6.80 2.77 -7.61
CA PRO A 74 6.24 3.59 -8.66
C PRO A 74 5.31 2.79 -9.55
N ARG A 75 4.37 3.48 -10.19
CA ARG A 75 3.44 2.87 -11.11
C ARG A 75 4.16 2.01 -12.15
N GLY A 76 3.68 0.79 -12.35
CA GLY A 76 4.24 -0.13 -13.31
C GLY A 76 5.33 -1.03 -12.76
N GLN A 77 5.94 -0.67 -11.63
CA GLN A 77 6.99 -1.48 -11.02
C GLN A 77 6.48 -2.36 -9.88
N ALA A 78 5.43 -1.94 -9.20
CA ALA A 78 4.89 -2.70 -8.07
C ALA A 78 4.47 -4.11 -8.48
N TYR A 79 4.02 -4.28 -9.70
CA TYR A 79 3.53 -5.57 -10.20
C TYR A 79 4.62 -6.51 -10.68
N LYS A 80 5.82 -6.00 -10.94
CA LYS A 80 6.90 -6.83 -11.49
C LYS A 80 7.44 -7.84 -10.48
N GLU A 81 7.18 -7.60 -9.21
CA GLU A 81 7.71 -8.45 -8.14
C GLU A 81 6.70 -9.48 -7.63
N ILE A 82 5.58 -9.56 -8.29
CA ILE A 82 4.56 -10.52 -7.91
C ILE A 82 4.45 -11.70 -8.88
#